data_04bfbdd0294c99aeabda68d5b9714dbc
#
_entry.id   04bfbdd0294c99aeabda68d5b9714dbc
#
_cell.length_a   1.000
_cell.length_b   1.000
_cell.length_c   1.000
_cell.angle_alpha   90.00
_cell.angle_beta   90.00
_cell.angle_gamma   90.00
#
_symmetry.space_group_name_H-M   'P 1'
#
loop_
_entity.id
_entity.type
_entity.pdbx_description
1 polymer ?
#
loop_
_entity_poly.entity_id
_entity_poly.type
_entity_poly.pdbx_seq_one_letter_code
_entity_poly.pdbx_strand_id
1 'polypeptide(L)'
;MVNMVATYAWGAGAGVVHSAAAKAGVLSLTRTLAVEWGTQYGIRVNAIAPGPIERTGGADKLWESEEQAKRTLNSVPLKRLGTPEEIADLATFMLSDKAGYLNGECITLDGGQWLNPFPF
;
A
#
# COMPACT_ATOMS: atom_id res chain seq x y z
N MET A 1 4.97 13.10 6.64
CA MET A 1 4.40 11.86 7.22
C MET A 1 4.05 10.89 6.10
N VAL A 2 4.36 9.62 6.28
CA VAL A 2 3.99 8.56 5.35
C VAL A 2 3.25 7.47 6.13
N ASN A 3 2.00 7.22 5.77
CA ASN A 3 1.14 6.22 6.40
C ASN A 3 1.09 4.95 5.54
N MET A 4 0.82 3.82 6.15
CA MET A 4 0.65 2.56 5.44
C MET A 4 -0.85 2.26 5.28
N VAL A 5 -1.27 2.08 4.05
CA VAL A 5 -2.63 1.73 3.66
C VAL A 5 -2.60 0.35 3.00
N ALA A 6 -3.66 -0.07 2.38
CA ALA A 6 -3.75 -1.28 1.57
C ALA A 6 -4.75 -1.06 0.45
N THR A 7 -4.62 -1.82 -0.62
CA THR A 7 -5.50 -1.65 -1.79
C THR A 7 -6.97 -1.95 -1.48
N TYR A 8 -7.27 -2.78 -0.48
CA TYR A 8 -8.64 -3.03 -0.04
C TYR A 8 -9.25 -1.86 0.76
N ALA A 9 -8.50 -0.79 1.03
CA ALA A 9 -9.07 0.45 1.59
C ALA A 9 -10.08 1.11 0.64
N TRP A 10 -9.90 0.94 -0.66
CA TRP A 10 -10.84 1.43 -1.69
C TRP A 10 -11.41 0.31 -2.57
N GLY A 11 -10.82 -0.88 -2.52
CA GLY A 11 -11.34 -2.08 -3.15
C GLY A 11 -12.06 -2.95 -2.13
N ALA A 12 -11.88 -4.26 -2.24
CA ALA A 12 -12.47 -5.20 -1.30
C ALA A 12 -11.55 -6.41 -1.12
N GLY A 13 -11.64 -7.03 0.06
CA GLY A 13 -10.93 -8.26 0.36
C GLY A 13 -11.79 -9.15 1.24
N ALA A 14 -12.06 -10.36 0.79
CA ALA A 14 -12.80 -11.33 1.59
C ALA A 14 -11.98 -11.71 2.85
N GLY A 15 -12.65 -11.76 4.00
CA GLY A 15 -12.03 -12.16 5.26
C GLY A 15 -11.23 -11.06 5.97
N VAL A 16 -11.17 -9.84 5.43
CA VAL A 16 -10.38 -8.74 6.00
C VAL A 16 -11.21 -7.47 6.27
N VAL A 17 -12.50 -7.61 6.56
CA VAL A 17 -13.39 -6.45 6.77
C VAL A 17 -12.87 -5.49 7.85
N HIS A 18 -12.33 -6.02 8.93
CA HIS A 18 -11.76 -5.22 10.02
C HIS A 18 -10.53 -4.41 9.56
N SER A 19 -9.65 -5.03 8.81
CA SER A 19 -8.47 -4.38 8.26
C SER A 19 -8.83 -3.39 7.16
N ALA A 20 -9.77 -3.77 6.29
CA ALA A 20 -10.24 -2.89 5.21
C ALA A 20 -10.86 -1.61 5.78
N ALA A 21 -11.70 -1.73 6.81
CA ALA A 21 -12.29 -0.57 7.48
C ALA A 21 -11.23 0.32 8.13
N ALA A 22 -10.26 -0.28 8.82
CA ALA A 22 -9.16 0.46 9.44
C ALA A 22 -8.31 1.18 8.40
N LYS A 23 -7.96 0.50 7.31
CA LYS A 23 -7.13 1.10 6.24
C LYS A 23 -7.88 2.16 5.44
N ALA A 24 -9.17 2.03 5.26
CA ALA A 24 -10.01 3.09 4.69
C ALA A 24 -9.99 4.33 5.58
N GLY A 25 -10.04 4.14 6.91
CA GLY A 25 -9.90 5.21 7.88
C GLY A 25 -8.53 5.89 7.80
N VAL A 26 -7.45 5.13 7.67
CA VAL A 26 -6.10 5.69 7.49
C VAL A 26 -5.99 6.48 6.18
N LEU A 27 -6.62 6.02 5.11
CA LEU A 27 -6.64 6.74 3.83
C LEU A 27 -7.37 8.08 3.98
N SER A 28 -8.53 8.09 4.62
CA SER A 28 -9.29 9.31 4.88
C SER A 28 -8.50 10.28 5.77
N LEU A 29 -7.89 9.77 6.83
CA LEU A 29 -7.04 10.55 7.74
C LEU A 29 -5.85 11.19 6.99
N THR A 30 -5.21 10.43 6.12
CA THR A 30 -4.09 10.92 5.28
C THR A 30 -4.51 12.15 4.47
N ARG A 31 -5.66 12.08 3.82
CA ARG A 31 -6.19 13.15 2.98
C ARG A 31 -6.58 14.37 3.80
N THR A 32 -7.26 14.16 4.92
CA THR A 32 -7.71 15.25 5.79
C THR A 32 -6.51 15.96 6.42
N LEU A 33 -5.55 15.22 6.95
CA LEU A 33 -4.36 15.82 7.56
C LEU A 33 -3.47 16.51 6.51
N ALA A 34 -3.44 16.01 5.29
CA ALA A 34 -2.71 16.68 4.20
C ALA A 34 -3.23 18.10 3.98
N VAL A 35 -4.54 18.29 4.05
CA VAL A 35 -5.18 19.61 3.93
C VAL A 35 -4.90 20.47 5.17
N GLU A 36 -5.21 19.94 6.36
CA GLU A 36 -5.08 20.70 7.61
C GLU A 36 -3.63 21.06 7.93
N TRP A 37 -2.75 20.07 7.92
CA TRP A 37 -1.36 20.26 8.31
C TRP A 37 -0.53 20.92 7.20
N GLY A 38 -0.90 20.71 5.97
CA GLY A 38 -0.29 21.43 4.84
C GLY A 38 -0.51 22.92 4.97
N THR A 39 -1.74 23.32 5.27
CA THR A 39 -2.12 24.70 5.44
C THR A 39 -1.50 25.35 6.68
N GLN A 40 -1.56 24.64 7.83
CA GLN A 40 -1.14 25.21 9.12
C GLN A 40 0.35 25.14 9.35
N TYR A 41 1.00 24.07 8.93
CA TYR A 41 2.38 23.76 9.33
C TYR A 41 3.33 23.51 8.16
N GLY A 42 2.83 23.47 6.93
CA GLY A 42 3.65 23.06 5.78
C GLY A 42 4.09 21.60 5.86
N ILE A 43 3.36 20.75 6.59
CA ILE A 43 3.65 19.33 6.72
C ILE A 43 2.90 18.55 5.63
N ARG A 44 3.62 17.77 4.87
CA ARG A 44 3.03 16.88 3.86
C ARG A 44 2.63 15.55 4.51
N VAL A 45 1.48 15.02 4.13
CA VAL A 45 0.96 13.74 4.63
C VAL A 45 0.56 12.90 3.43
N ASN A 46 1.24 11.78 3.24
CA ASN A 46 1.03 10.84 2.14
C ASN A 46 0.92 9.43 2.67
N ALA A 47 0.60 8.49 1.80
CA ALA A 47 0.48 7.09 2.15
C ALA A 47 1.07 6.19 1.07
N ILE A 48 1.41 4.97 1.46
CA ILE A 48 1.77 3.88 0.55
C ILE A 48 0.76 2.75 0.76
N ALA A 49 0.26 2.20 -0.33
CA ALA A 49 -0.55 1.00 -0.32
C ALA A 49 0.26 -0.15 -0.94
N PRO A 50 0.95 -0.95 -0.12
CA PRO A 50 1.72 -2.08 -0.65
C PRO A 50 0.81 -3.24 -1.03
N GLY A 51 1.23 -3.99 -2.03
CA GLY A 51 0.67 -5.30 -2.35
C GLY A 51 1.36 -6.40 -1.54
N PRO A 52 1.46 -7.61 -2.09
CA PRO A 52 2.12 -8.72 -1.39
C PRO A 52 3.63 -8.48 -1.32
N ILE A 53 4.13 -8.42 -0.09
CA ILE A 53 5.52 -8.11 0.22
C ILE A 53 6.15 -9.31 0.92
N GLU A 54 7.32 -9.73 0.49
CA GLU A 54 8.06 -10.83 1.12
C GLU A 54 8.55 -10.45 2.53
N ARG A 55 8.92 -11.45 3.31
CA ARG A 55 9.47 -11.28 4.67
C ARG A 55 8.55 -10.50 5.62
N THR A 56 7.23 -10.64 5.42
CA THR A 56 6.22 -10.08 6.33
C THR A 56 5.38 -11.20 6.92
N GLY A 57 4.72 -10.97 8.05
CA GLY A 57 3.79 -11.93 8.62
C GLY A 57 2.63 -12.28 7.68
N GLY A 58 2.21 -11.32 6.85
CA GLY A 58 1.23 -11.57 5.80
C GLY A 58 1.76 -12.50 4.71
N ALA A 59 3.02 -12.31 4.29
CA ALA A 59 3.67 -13.20 3.32
C ALA A 59 3.83 -14.61 3.88
N ASP A 60 4.20 -14.76 5.14
CA ASP A 60 4.32 -16.06 5.79
C ASP A 60 2.98 -16.83 5.75
N LYS A 61 1.85 -16.15 5.95
CA LYS A 61 0.52 -16.75 5.82
C LYS A 61 0.19 -17.15 4.39
N LEU A 62 0.66 -16.40 3.40
CA LEU A 62 0.46 -16.73 1.98
C LEU A 62 1.17 -18.03 1.59
N TRP A 63 2.25 -18.37 2.30
CA TRP A 63 3.02 -19.59 2.06
C TRP A 63 2.52 -20.82 2.82
N GLU A 64 1.39 -20.74 3.55
CA GLU A 64 0.77 -21.88 4.21
C GLU A 64 0.36 -22.98 3.24
N SER A 65 0.15 -22.63 1.95
CA SER A 65 -0.07 -23.61 0.90
C SER A 65 0.59 -23.16 -0.40
N GLU A 66 1.10 -24.12 -1.18
CA GLU A 66 1.66 -23.83 -2.51
C GLU A 66 0.61 -23.24 -3.46
N GLU A 67 -0.64 -23.65 -3.31
CA GLU A 67 -1.75 -23.17 -4.13
C GLU A 67 -2.03 -21.70 -3.89
N GLN A 68 -2.06 -21.26 -2.64
CA GLN A 68 -2.22 -19.86 -2.28
C GLN A 68 -1.05 -19.01 -2.76
N ALA A 69 0.17 -19.51 -2.61
CA ALA A 69 1.36 -18.83 -3.10
C ALA A 69 1.30 -18.63 -4.62
N LYS A 70 0.90 -19.66 -5.37
CA LYS A 70 0.74 -19.58 -6.84
C LYS A 70 -0.33 -18.58 -7.23
N ARG A 71 -1.46 -18.57 -6.55
CA ARG A 71 -2.54 -17.61 -6.82
C ARG A 71 -2.07 -16.19 -6.60
N THR A 72 -1.37 -15.95 -5.50
CA THR A 72 -0.82 -14.63 -5.19
C THR A 72 0.16 -14.17 -6.26
N LEU A 73 1.14 -15.00 -6.59
CA LEU A 73 2.13 -14.68 -7.63
C LEU A 73 1.47 -14.46 -8.99
N ASN A 74 0.48 -15.29 -9.31
CA ASN A 74 -0.23 -15.16 -10.58
C ASN A 74 -1.08 -13.89 -10.67
N SER A 75 -1.56 -13.39 -9.53
CA SER A 75 -2.36 -12.15 -9.49
C SER A 75 -1.52 -10.90 -9.69
N VAL A 76 -0.20 -10.98 -9.48
CA VAL A 76 0.71 -9.84 -9.65
C VAL A 76 1.24 -9.82 -11.08
N PRO A 77 0.95 -8.79 -11.88
CA PRO A 77 1.49 -8.70 -13.24
C PRO A 77 3.00 -8.83 -13.34
N LEU A 78 3.75 -8.30 -12.37
CA LEU A 78 5.22 -8.43 -12.34
C LEU A 78 5.69 -9.80 -11.87
N LYS A 79 4.77 -10.72 -11.48
CA LYS A 79 5.06 -12.13 -11.17
C LYS A 79 6.09 -12.33 -10.06
N ARG A 80 6.11 -11.44 -9.10
CA ARG A 80 6.94 -11.56 -7.89
C ARG A 80 6.30 -10.80 -6.74
N LEU A 81 6.72 -11.12 -5.52
CA LEU A 81 6.42 -10.30 -4.35
C LEU A 81 7.30 -9.06 -4.38
N GLY A 82 6.82 -7.98 -3.80
CA GLY A 82 7.67 -6.84 -3.52
C GLY A 82 8.59 -7.11 -2.33
N THR A 83 9.55 -6.23 -2.12
CA THR A 83 10.50 -6.34 -1.00
C THR A 83 10.27 -5.21 -0.01
N PRO A 84 10.59 -5.42 1.29
CA PRO A 84 10.59 -4.33 2.26
C PRO A 84 11.48 -3.16 1.85
N GLU A 85 12.59 -3.43 1.16
CA GLU A 85 13.51 -2.41 0.66
C GLU A 85 12.85 -1.51 -0.40
N GLU A 86 12.01 -2.08 -1.25
CA GLU A 86 11.26 -1.30 -2.25
C GLU A 86 10.28 -0.33 -1.58
N ILE A 87 9.64 -0.74 -0.50
CA ILE A 87 8.78 0.15 0.30
C ILE A 87 9.63 1.23 0.97
N ALA A 88 10.76 0.87 1.54
CA ALA A 88 11.66 1.81 2.21
C ALA A 88 12.20 2.85 1.23
N ASP A 89 12.58 2.45 0.03
CA ASP A 89 13.07 3.35 -1.02
C ASP A 89 11.99 4.37 -1.42
N LEU A 90 10.76 3.91 -1.61
CA LEU A 90 9.64 4.78 -1.91
C LEU A 90 9.36 5.75 -0.76
N ALA A 91 9.32 5.25 0.48
CA ALA A 91 9.09 6.07 1.66
C ALA A 91 10.19 7.14 1.81
N THR A 92 11.44 6.78 1.58
CA THR A 92 12.58 7.69 1.62
C THR A 92 12.42 8.82 0.59
N PHE A 93 12.03 8.48 -0.64
CA PHE A 93 11.73 9.48 -1.67
C PHE A 93 10.60 10.41 -1.23
N MET A 94 9.50 9.85 -0.72
CA MET A 94 8.31 10.61 -0.32
C MET A 94 8.60 11.56 0.85
N LEU A 95 9.54 11.22 1.71
CA LEU A 95 9.96 12.05 2.85
C LEU A 95 11.03 13.08 2.47
N SER A 96 11.60 12.99 1.28
CA SER A 96 12.68 13.88 0.83
C SER A 96 12.13 15.18 0.24
N ASP A 97 13.02 16.15 0.07
CA ASP A 97 12.71 17.42 -0.58
C ASP A 97 12.34 17.24 -2.06
N LYS A 98 12.75 16.13 -2.68
CA LYS A 98 12.40 15.81 -4.06
C LYS A 98 10.91 15.57 -4.26
N ALA A 99 10.20 15.19 -3.20
CA ALA A 99 8.74 15.00 -3.21
C ALA A 99 8.00 16.20 -2.60
N GLY A 100 8.59 17.39 -2.69
CA GLY A 100 8.11 18.58 -1.97
C GLY A 100 6.71 19.07 -2.35
N TYR A 101 6.19 18.66 -3.51
CA TYR A 101 4.83 19.03 -3.94
C TYR A 101 3.84 17.87 -3.82
N LEU A 102 4.27 16.71 -3.31
CA LEU A 102 3.44 15.52 -3.11
C LEU A 102 2.74 15.63 -1.76
N ASN A 103 1.41 15.75 -1.76
CA ASN A 103 0.64 15.89 -0.53
C ASN A 103 -0.76 15.28 -0.70
N GLY A 104 -1.17 14.45 0.24
CA GLY A 104 -2.49 13.81 0.23
C GLY A 104 -2.60 12.61 -0.70
N GLU A 105 -1.49 12.12 -1.25
CA GLU A 105 -1.47 11.02 -2.21
C GLU A 105 -1.25 9.67 -1.52
N CYS A 106 -1.93 8.66 -2.02
CA CYS A 106 -1.66 7.26 -1.67
C CYS A 106 -1.05 6.57 -2.88
N ILE A 107 0.23 6.22 -2.79
CA ILE A 107 0.94 5.57 -3.88
C ILE A 107 0.81 4.06 -3.71
N THR A 108 0.29 3.39 -4.74
CA THR A 108 0.14 1.95 -4.77
C THR A 108 1.45 1.30 -5.23
N LEU A 109 1.99 0.41 -4.40
CA LEU A 109 3.22 -0.32 -4.69
C LEU A 109 2.93 -1.82 -4.61
N ASP A 110 2.41 -2.39 -5.69
CA ASP A 110 1.85 -3.75 -5.68
C ASP A 110 2.16 -4.57 -6.95
N GLY A 111 3.06 -4.10 -7.78
CA GLY A 111 3.36 -4.78 -9.04
C GLY A 111 2.19 -4.82 -10.02
N GLY A 112 1.18 -4.00 -9.81
CA GLY A 112 -0.03 -3.90 -10.64
C GLY A 112 -1.16 -4.83 -10.18
N GLN A 113 -1.03 -5.48 -9.04
CA GLN A 113 -1.99 -6.49 -8.59
C GLN A 113 -3.44 -6.01 -8.58
N TRP A 114 -3.70 -4.85 -7.99
CA TRP A 114 -5.08 -4.40 -7.81
C TRP A 114 -5.77 -4.02 -9.14
N LEU A 115 -4.99 -3.80 -10.19
CA LEU A 115 -5.49 -3.51 -11.54
C LEU A 115 -5.81 -4.78 -12.33
N ASN A 116 -5.51 -5.95 -11.80
CA ASN A 116 -5.56 -7.23 -12.50
C ASN A 116 -6.69 -8.12 -11.99
N PRO A 117 -7.97 -7.84 -12.36
CA PRO A 117 -9.11 -8.64 -11.90
C PRO A 117 -9.14 -10.05 -12.50
N PHE A 118 -8.46 -10.27 -13.61
CA PHE A 118 -8.40 -11.56 -14.31
C PHE A 118 -6.93 -11.96 -14.49
N PRO A 119 -6.30 -12.55 -13.46
CA PRO A 119 -4.90 -12.94 -13.53
C PRO A 119 -4.65 -14.00 -14.59
N PHE A 120 -3.55 -13.85 -15.32
CA PHE A 120 -3.12 -14.82 -16.33
C PHE A 120 -1.60 -14.90 -16.40
#